data_548168dadec48110594d9422eb234709
#
_entry.id   548168dadec48110594d9422eb234709
#
_cell.length_a   1.000
_cell.length_b   1.000
_cell.length_c   1.000
_cell.angle_alpha   90.00
_cell.angle_beta   90.00
_cell.angle_gamma   90.00
#
_symmetry.space_group_name_H-M   'P 1'
#
loop_
_entity.id
_entity.type
_entity.pdbx_description
1 polymer ?
#
loop_
_entity_poly.entity_id
_entity_poly.type
_entity_poly.pdbx_seq_one_letter_code
_entity_poly.pdbx_strand_id
1 'polypeptide(L)'
;MSTFLSYTSYDGSRISYQRAGRGEPLVVLPGGPGMAPGYLGDLGGLGRRRTLVLVHPRAAGRSDVPADRNTVSFVRQASDVEALRRHLGLERIDLLAHSAGCLTAQEYLAAHPDRVRRAVLAAPVGRAAREADEAELAALRASRSGEPWFADAAEADRLLAEGGAGTAEPAALQRRVLPFFWHTWTADTAAEYRPEHACSLPWYREAFYAGSAAPAELRDRLARFTAAATPVLVLAGAFDGMIGTNPARAVAACHPRARLEVLARSGHRMWAEEPERFVGLVEEFLAAGEAPVTGGLLSPSPR
;
A
#
# COMPACT_ATOMS: atom_id res chain seq x y z
N MET A 1 -21.58 -6.11 -4.57
CA MET A 1 -20.89 -6.97 -5.57
C MET A 1 -19.70 -6.17 -6.11
N SER A 2 -18.56 -6.81 -6.31
CA SER A 2 -17.39 -6.16 -6.93
C SER A 2 -17.42 -6.36 -8.44
N THR A 3 -17.11 -5.30 -9.20
CA THR A 3 -17.08 -5.33 -10.66
C THR A 3 -15.63 -5.22 -11.12
N PHE A 4 -15.20 -6.15 -11.98
CA PHE A 4 -13.89 -6.08 -12.63
C PHE A 4 -13.98 -5.26 -13.91
N LEU A 5 -13.07 -4.32 -14.05
CA LEU A 5 -12.95 -3.38 -15.15
C LEU A 5 -11.49 -3.32 -15.62
N SER A 6 -11.24 -2.68 -16.75
CA SER A 6 -9.87 -2.47 -17.23
C SER A 6 -9.75 -1.16 -18.01
N TYR A 7 -8.54 -0.67 -18.12
CA TYR A 7 -8.16 0.47 -18.96
C TYR A 7 -6.86 0.17 -19.69
N THR A 8 -6.61 0.93 -20.75
CA THR A 8 -5.35 0.87 -21.48
C THR A 8 -4.37 1.87 -20.90
N SER A 9 -3.19 1.42 -20.53
CA SER A 9 -2.14 2.27 -19.99
C SER A 9 -1.31 2.92 -21.10
N TYR A 10 -0.31 3.71 -20.72
CA TYR A 10 0.49 4.57 -21.59
C TYR A 10 1.25 3.82 -22.69
N ASP A 11 1.52 2.54 -22.53
CA ASP A 11 2.26 1.67 -23.44
C ASP A 11 1.37 0.65 -24.17
N GLY A 12 0.05 0.78 -24.04
CA GLY A 12 -0.93 -0.14 -24.62
C GLY A 12 -1.27 -1.34 -23.75
N SER A 13 -0.58 -1.56 -22.63
CA SER A 13 -0.91 -2.66 -21.69
C SER A 13 -2.29 -2.47 -21.08
N ARG A 14 -3.06 -3.55 -20.99
CA ARG A 14 -4.35 -3.57 -20.30
C ARG A 14 -4.14 -3.77 -18.81
N ILE A 15 -4.50 -2.77 -18.04
CA ILE A 15 -4.47 -2.81 -16.57
C ILE A 15 -5.88 -3.01 -16.05
N SER A 16 -6.03 -3.97 -15.15
CA SER A 16 -7.32 -4.28 -14.54
C SER A 16 -7.46 -3.61 -13.18
N TYR A 17 -8.68 -3.29 -12.82
CA TYR A 17 -9.04 -2.82 -11.49
C TYR A 17 -10.41 -3.37 -11.08
N GLN A 18 -10.67 -3.37 -9.80
CA GLN A 18 -11.93 -3.80 -9.22
C GLN A 18 -12.58 -2.61 -8.53
N ARG A 19 -13.87 -2.41 -8.74
CA ARG A 19 -14.66 -1.44 -7.97
C ARG A 19 -15.50 -2.16 -6.93
N ALA A 20 -15.40 -1.71 -5.69
CA ALA A 20 -16.17 -2.23 -4.57
C ALA A 20 -16.59 -1.09 -3.64
N GLY A 21 -17.73 -1.23 -2.97
CA GLY A 21 -18.21 -0.22 -2.03
C GLY A 21 -19.04 0.89 -2.68
N ARG A 22 -19.17 2.01 -1.98
CA ARG A 22 -20.01 3.16 -2.37
C ARG A 22 -19.47 4.46 -1.79
N GLY A 23 -19.74 5.58 -2.42
CA GLY A 23 -19.27 6.92 -2.04
C GLY A 23 -18.14 7.39 -2.96
N GLU A 24 -17.41 8.40 -2.52
CA GLU A 24 -16.31 8.99 -3.27
C GLU A 24 -15.23 7.96 -3.62
N PRO A 25 -14.65 8.03 -4.83
CA PRO A 25 -13.65 7.08 -5.25
C PRO A 25 -12.34 7.25 -4.47
N LEU A 26 -11.80 6.12 -4.04
CA LEU A 26 -10.48 6.00 -3.44
C LEU A 26 -9.66 5.00 -4.27
N VAL A 27 -8.61 5.48 -4.93
CA VAL A 27 -7.69 4.61 -5.67
C VAL A 27 -6.81 3.86 -4.68
N VAL A 28 -6.73 2.55 -4.80
CA VAL A 28 -6.02 1.69 -3.85
C VAL A 28 -4.93 0.89 -4.56
N LEU A 29 -3.68 1.08 -4.15
CA LEU A 29 -2.52 0.36 -4.66
C LEU A 29 -2.09 -0.73 -3.66
N PRO A 30 -2.10 -2.01 -4.06
CA PRO A 30 -1.69 -3.10 -3.19
C PRO A 30 -0.17 -3.17 -3.00
N GLY A 31 0.25 -3.94 -2.01
CA GLY A 31 1.64 -4.22 -1.71
C GLY A 31 2.22 -5.41 -2.46
N GLY A 32 3.15 -6.07 -1.84
CA GLY A 32 3.84 -7.25 -2.33
C GLY A 32 5.35 -7.09 -2.35
N PRO A 33 6.01 -6.83 -3.49
CA PRO A 33 5.51 -6.35 -4.78
C PRO A 33 4.70 -7.37 -5.57
N GLY A 34 3.76 -6.87 -6.38
CA GLY A 34 2.99 -7.70 -7.32
C GLY A 34 1.87 -8.53 -6.69
N MET A 35 1.33 -8.13 -5.55
CA MET A 35 0.12 -8.77 -5.04
C MET A 35 -1.13 -8.26 -5.75
N ALA A 36 -2.02 -9.19 -6.13
CA ALA A 36 -3.37 -8.83 -6.51
C ALA A 36 -4.12 -8.26 -5.30
N PRO A 37 -5.04 -7.29 -5.48
CA PRO A 37 -5.62 -6.53 -4.37
C PRO A 37 -6.61 -7.31 -3.51
N GLY A 38 -6.92 -8.57 -3.83
CA GLY A 38 -7.91 -9.39 -3.10
C GLY A 38 -7.67 -9.49 -1.59
N TYR A 39 -6.40 -9.46 -1.15
CA TYR A 39 -6.05 -9.52 0.26
C TYR A 39 -6.44 -8.28 1.06
N LEU A 40 -6.71 -7.16 0.39
CA LEU A 40 -7.15 -5.92 1.04
C LEU A 40 -8.60 -5.99 1.51
N GLY A 41 -9.40 -6.91 0.94
CA GLY A 41 -10.82 -7.01 1.26
C GLY A 41 -11.56 -5.69 1.02
N ASP A 42 -12.34 -5.28 2.00
CA ASP A 42 -13.01 -3.98 2.04
C ASP A 42 -12.27 -2.94 2.91
N LEU A 43 -10.99 -3.21 3.25
CA LEU A 43 -10.16 -2.39 4.13
C LEU A 43 -10.82 -2.11 5.49
N GLY A 44 -11.29 -3.18 6.15
CA GLY A 44 -11.88 -3.10 7.48
C GLY A 44 -13.22 -2.38 7.53
N GLY A 45 -13.94 -2.33 6.42
CA GLY A 45 -15.23 -1.66 6.30
C GLY A 45 -15.17 -0.27 5.65
N LEU A 46 -14.00 0.16 5.17
CA LEU A 46 -13.85 1.44 4.44
C LEU A 46 -14.73 1.48 3.18
N GLY A 47 -14.94 0.34 2.53
CA GLY A 47 -15.85 0.19 1.39
C GLY A 47 -17.32 0.53 1.68
N ARG A 48 -17.72 0.67 2.94
CA ARG A 48 -19.07 1.15 3.29
C ARG A 48 -19.24 2.65 3.08
N ARG A 49 -18.14 3.38 2.99
CA ARG A 49 -18.08 4.86 2.90
C ARG A 49 -17.40 5.36 1.63
N ARG A 50 -16.52 4.54 1.02
CA ARG A 50 -15.77 4.87 -0.19
C ARG A 50 -16.00 3.84 -1.29
N THR A 51 -15.97 4.30 -2.54
CA THR A 51 -15.84 3.40 -3.68
C THR A 51 -14.37 3.06 -3.84
N LEU A 52 -13.96 1.87 -3.38
CA LEU A 52 -12.60 1.39 -3.51
C LEU A 52 -12.31 1.02 -4.96
N VAL A 53 -11.33 1.66 -5.56
CA VAL A 53 -10.80 1.36 -6.91
C VAL A 53 -9.51 0.59 -6.72
N LEU A 54 -9.64 -0.74 -6.59
CA LEU A 54 -8.56 -1.66 -6.24
C LEU A 54 -7.78 -2.05 -7.50
N VAL A 55 -6.56 -1.53 -7.64
CA VAL A 55 -5.73 -1.74 -8.84
C VAL A 55 -5.06 -3.11 -8.79
N HIS A 56 -5.10 -3.85 -9.90
CA HIS A 56 -4.22 -4.98 -10.15
C HIS A 56 -2.92 -4.46 -10.77
N PRO A 57 -1.77 -4.55 -10.10
CA PRO A 57 -0.50 -4.09 -10.69
C PRO A 57 -0.19 -4.82 -11.99
N ARG A 58 0.69 -4.27 -12.81
CA ARG A 58 1.20 -4.94 -14.02
C ARG A 58 1.68 -6.35 -13.69
N ALA A 59 1.41 -7.30 -14.57
CA ALA A 59 1.79 -8.71 -14.42
C ALA A 59 1.27 -9.37 -13.13
N ALA A 60 0.28 -8.77 -12.46
CA ALA A 60 -0.34 -9.31 -11.26
C ALA A 60 -1.86 -9.38 -11.39
N GLY A 61 -2.45 -10.41 -10.79
CA GLY A 61 -3.88 -10.62 -10.79
C GLY A 61 -4.47 -10.72 -12.21
N ARG A 62 -5.24 -9.72 -12.63
CA ARG A 62 -5.93 -9.70 -13.96
C ARG A 62 -5.31 -8.73 -14.96
N SER A 63 -4.23 -8.06 -14.61
CA SER A 63 -3.50 -7.18 -15.53
C SER A 63 -2.56 -7.96 -16.43
N ASP A 64 -2.32 -7.43 -17.62
CA ASP A 64 -1.44 -8.07 -18.60
C ASP A 64 0.01 -8.12 -18.09
N VAL A 65 0.71 -9.16 -18.53
CA VAL A 65 2.17 -9.23 -18.45
C VAL A 65 2.71 -8.39 -19.61
N PRO A 66 3.45 -7.29 -19.33
CA PRO A 66 3.94 -6.43 -20.39
C PRO A 66 5.06 -7.12 -21.19
N ALA A 67 5.20 -6.73 -22.46
CA ALA A 67 6.30 -7.21 -23.30
C ALA A 67 7.66 -6.73 -22.79
N ASP A 68 7.75 -5.47 -22.34
CA ASP A 68 8.92 -4.92 -21.67
C ASP A 68 8.78 -5.04 -20.15
N ARG A 69 9.57 -5.95 -19.55
CA ARG A 69 9.58 -6.17 -18.09
C ARG A 69 10.02 -4.94 -17.28
N ASN A 70 10.79 -4.03 -17.87
CA ASN A 70 11.21 -2.80 -17.19
C ASN A 70 10.03 -1.89 -16.83
N THR A 71 8.90 -2.03 -17.53
CA THR A 71 7.67 -1.27 -17.26
C THR A 71 6.99 -1.71 -15.96
N VAL A 72 7.39 -2.84 -15.36
CA VAL A 72 6.90 -3.34 -14.07
C VAL A 72 7.51 -2.58 -12.88
N SER A 73 8.58 -1.80 -13.08
CA SER A 73 9.18 -1.04 -11.98
C SER A 73 8.16 -0.10 -11.31
N PHE A 74 8.27 0.08 -10.00
CA PHE A 74 7.37 0.97 -9.26
C PHE A 74 7.39 2.41 -9.80
N VAL A 75 8.53 2.85 -10.35
CA VAL A 75 8.67 4.16 -11.00
C VAL A 75 7.76 4.24 -12.23
N ARG A 76 7.76 3.21 -13.08
CA ARG A 76 6.96 3.17 -14.29
C ARG A 76 5.47 2.96 -14.01
N GLN A 77 5.14 2.20 -12.98
CA GLN A 77 3.75 2.00 -12.57
C GLN A 77 3.06 3.28 -12.06
N ALA A 78 3.81 4.33 -11.71
CA ALA A 78 3.23 5.65 -11.46
C ALA A 78 2.46 6.20 -12.69
N SER A 79 2.91 5.87 -13.90
CA SER A 79 2.19 6.24 -15.13
C SER A 79 0.88 5.45 -15.33
N ASP A 80 0.76 4.26 -14.75
CA ASP A 80 -0.50 3.51 -14.75
C ASP A 80 -1.55 4.21 -13.86
N VAL A 81 -1.11 4.79 -12.73
CA VAL A 81 -2.01 5.55 -11.86
C VAL A 81 -2.53 6.79 -12.59
N GLU A 82 -1.68 7.48 -13.35
CA GLU A 82 -2.11 8.63 -14.16
C GLU A 82 -3.08 8.22 -15.28
N ALA A 83 -2.81 7.09 -15.96
CA ALA A 83 -3.70 6.55 -16.97
C ALA A 83 -5.06 6.16 -16.36
N LEU A 84 -5.08 5.56 -15.16
CA LEU A 84 -6.30 5.24 -14.43
C LEU A 84 -7.08 6.50 -14.06
N ARG A 85 -6.41 7.52 -13.51
CA ARG A 85 -7.06 8.79 -13.17
C ARG A 85 -7.78 9.39 -14.37
N ARG A 86 -7.12 9.42 -15.53
CA ARG A 86 -7.70 9.91 -16.79
C ARG A 86 -8.88 9.04 -17.25
N HIS A 87 -8.73 7.72 -17.18
CA HIS A 87 -9.79 6.77 -17.52
C HIS A 87 -11.04 6.95 -16.66
N LEU A 88 -10.87 7.28 -15.37
CA LEU A 88 -11.96 7.57 -14.45
C LEU A 88 -12.56 8.97 -14.64
N GLY A 89 -11.97 9.83 -15.49
CA GLY A 89 -12.42 11.22 -15.71
C GLY A 89 -12.21 12.13 -14.49
N LEU A 90 -11.30 11.78 -13.59
CA LEU A 90 -11.07 12.52 -12.35
C LEU A 90 -9.98 13.58 -12.55
N GLU A 91 -10.22 14.81 -12.13
CA GLU A 91 -9.19 15.85 -12.12
C GLU A 91 -8.12 15.55 -11.09
N ARG A 92 -8.52 15.14 -9.91
CA ARG A 92 -7.66 14.74 -8.78
C ARG A 92 -8.20 13.46 -8.15
N ILE A 93 -7.32 12.65 -7.56
CA ILE A 93 -7.69 11.41 -6.86
C ILE A 93 -7.34 11.50 -5.38
N ASP A 94 -8.11 10.77 -4.56
CA ASP A 94 -7.65 10.29 -3.27
C ASP A 94 -6.95 8.96 -3.50
N LEU A 95 -5.82 8.77 -2.86
CA LEU A 95 -4.93 7.63 -3.05
C LEU A 95 -4.66 6.95 -1.72
N LEU A 96 -4.84 5.63 -1.67
CA LEU A 96 -4.37 4.80 -0.57
C LEU A 96 -3.40 3.77 -1.13
N ALA A 97 -2.27 3.60 -0.50
CA ALA A 97 -1.30 2.58 -0.88
C ALA A 97 -0.88 1.76 0.34
N HIS A 98 -0.60 0.49 0.12
CA HIS A 98 -0.13 -0.42 1.16
C HIS A 98 1.26 -0.97 0.82
N SER A 99 2.15 -1.01 1.84
CA SER A 99 3.44 -1.69 1.76
C SER A 99 4.26 -1.26 0.52
N ALA A 100 4.67 -2.19 -0.36
CA ALA A 100 5.41 -1.89 -1.58
C ALA A 100 4.65 -0.94 -2.55
N GLY A 101 3.32 -0.94 -2.55
CA GLY A 101 2.52 0.02 -3.33
C GLY A 101 2.76 1.47 -2.95
N CYS A 102 3.23 1.72 -1.72
CA CYS A 102 3.60 3.06 -1.27
C CYS A 102 4.78 3.65 -2.06
N LEU A 103 5.64 2.81 -2.66
CA LEU A 103 6.71 3.29 -3.54
C LEU A 103 6.12 3.87 -4.83
N THR A 104 5.21 3.15 -5.47
CA THR A 104 4.48 3.65 -6.66
C THR A 104 3.69 4.92 -6.33
N ALA A 105 3.03 4.96 -5.17
CA ALA A 105 2.29 6.15 -4.72
C ALA A 105 3.21 7.36 -4.54
N GLN A 106 4.38 7.20 -3.94
CA GLN A 106 5.35 8.28 -3.76
C GLN A 106 5.92 8.77 -5.08
N GLU A 107 6.21 7.88 -6.05
CA GLU A 107 6.59 8.27 -7.41
C GLU A 107 5.48 9.04 -8.11
N TYR A 108 4.22 8.62 -7.95
CA TYR A 108 3.09 9.34 -8.53
C TYR A 108 2.92 10.72 -7.89
N LEU A 109 3.06 10.84 -6.57
CA LEU A 109 3.04 12.13 -5.85
C LEU A 109 4.15 13.07 -6.35
N ALA A 110 5.36 12.53 -6.58
CA ALA A 110 6.49 13.32 -7.07
C ALA A 110 6.31 13.78 -8.53
N ALA A 111 5.71 12.93 -9.38
CA ALA A 111 5.51 13.21 -10.80
C ALA A 111 4.26 14.08 -11.06
N HIS A 112 3.22 13.95 -10.23
CA HIS A 112 1.90 14.56 -10.44
C HIS A 112 1.32 15.16 -9.15
N PRO A 113 2.02 16.08 -8.47
CA PRO A 113 1.60 16.61 -7.17
C PRO A 113 0.21 17.27 -7.20
N ASP A 114 -0.15 17.91 -8.33
CA ASP A 114 -1.45 18.57 -8.51
C ASP A 114 -2.60 17.61 -8.82
N ARG A 115 -2.31 16.31 -9.01
CA ARG A 115 -3.30 15.28 -9.35
C ARG A 115 -3.74 14.44 -8.16
N VAL A 116 -3.16 14.65 -7.00
CA VAL A 116 -3.55 13.97 -5.76
C VAL A 116 -4.16 14.97 -4.79
N ARG A 117 -5.36 14.71 -4.32
CA ARG A 117 -6.04 15.51 -3.31
C ARG A 117 -5.48 15.18 -1.92
N ARG A 118 -5.41 13.89 -1.60
CA ARG A 118 -4.85 13.33 -0.36
C ARG A 118 -4.27 11.95 -0.60
N ALA A 119 -3.24 11.60 0.14
CA ALA A 119 -2.65 10.26 0.08
C ALA A 119 -2.56 9.62 1.46
N VAL A 120 -2.90 8.33 1.53
CA VAL A 120 -2.73 7.47 2.70
C VAL A 120 -1.67 6.43 2.36
N LEU A 121 -0.59 6.37 3.13
CA LEU A 121 0.50 5.42 2.99
C LEU A 121 0.48 4.48 4.20
N ALA A 122 -0.01 3.26 4.00
CA ALA A 122 -0.18 2.26 5.06
C ALA A 122 0.99 1.26 5.04
N ALA A 123 1.69 1.12 6.17
CA ALA A 123 2.89 0.30 6.33
C ALA A 123 3.90 0.49 5.18
N PRO A 124 4.36 1.73 4.91
CA PRO A 124 5.17 2.02 3.74
C PRO A 124 6.54 1.35 3.83
N VAL A 125 6.96 0.72 2.73
CA VAL A 125 8.35 0.31 2.54
C VAL A 125 9.23 1.55 2.44
N GLY A 126 10.33 1.55 3.17
CA GLY A 126 11.14 2.74 3.40
C GLY A 126 12.11 3.14 2.30
N ARG A 127 12.18 2.44 1.17
CA ARG A 127 13.22 2.66 0.13
C ARG A 127 13.37 4.10 -0.36
N ALA A 128 12.31 4.89 -0.32
CA ALA A 128 12.36 6.30 -0.66
C ALA A 128 13.08 7.15 0.39
N ALA A 129 13.10 6.72 1.64
CA ALA A 129 13.63 7.46 2.78
C ALA A 129 14.79 6.73 3.48
N ARG A 130 14.60 5.44 3.77
CA ARG A 130 15.64 4.56 4.33
C ARG A 130 15.24 3.09 4.10
N GLU A 131 16.22 2.21 4.12
CA GLU A 131 15.98 0.77 4.15
C GLU A 131 15.34 0.34 5.48
N ALA A 132 14.87 -0.91 5.53
CA ALA A 132 14.37 -1.51 6.77
C ALA A 132 15.41 -1.37 7.90
N ASP A 133 14.94 -1.17 9.11
CA ASP A 133 15.80 -1.07 10.29
C ASP A 133 15.92 -2.45 10.92
N GLU A 134 17.02 -3.14 10.61
CA GLU A 134 17.25 -4.50 11.07
C GLU A 134 17.30 -4.59 12.61
N ALA A 135 17.80 -3.55 13.29
CA ALA A 135 17.82 -3.52 14.75
C ALA A 135 16.41 -3.39 15.33
N GLU A 136 15.55 -2.54 14.74
CA GLU A 136 14.14 -2.44 15.11
C GLU A 136 13.42 -3.77 14.87
N LEU A 137 13.61 -4.38 13.70
CA LEU A 137 12.96 -5.65 13.36
C LEU A 137 13.40 -6.78 14.29
N ALA A 138 14.69 -6.87 14.59
CA ALA A 138 15.21 -7.85 15.54
C ALA A 138 14.60 -7.67 16.93
N ALA A 139 14.51 -6.43 17.42
CA ALA A 139 13.89 -6.12 18.71
C ALA A 139 12.39 -6.45 18.74
N LEU A 140 11.65 -6.08 17.68
CA LEU A 140 10.22 -6.40 17.54
C LEU A 140 9.98 -7.91 17.54
N ARG A 141 10.76 -8.67 16.76
CA ARG A 141 10.67 -10.13 16.70
C ARG A 141 11.04 -10.76 18.04
N ALA A 142 12.14 -10.33 18.66
CA ALA A 142 12.56 -10.83 19.97
C ALA A 142 11.52 -10.59 21.07
N SER A 143 10.78 -9.48 21.02
CA SER A 143 9.70 -9.20 21.97
C SER A 143 8.57 -10.24 21.94
N ARG A 144 8.51 -11.08 20.90
CA ARG A 144 7.53 -12.14 20.72
C ARG A 144 8.05 -13.52 21.15
N SER A 145 9.21 -13.59 21.83
CA SER A 145 9.87 -14.85 22.21
C SER A 145 9.03 -15.76 23.12
N GLY A 146 8.04 -15.22 23.81
CA GLY A 146 7.09 -16.01 24.62
C GLY A 146 5.92 -16.65 23.84
N GLU A 147 5.78 -16.34 22.54
CA GLU A 147 4.69 -16.88 21.75
C GLU A 147 4.94 -18.33 21.31
N PRO A 148 3.91 -19.20 21.29
CA PRO A 148 4.08 -20.61 20.94
C PRO A 148 4.66 -20.86 19.55
N TRP A 149 4.44 -19.95 18.61
CA TRP A 149 4.90 -20.02 17.22
C TRP A 149 6.30 -19.44 17.00
N PHE A 150 6.87 -18.76 18.00
CA PHE A 150 8.09 -17.96 17.84
C PHE A 150 9.29 -18.76 17.34
N ALA A 151 9.58 -19.91 17.94
CA ALA A 151 10.76 -20.71 17.60
C ALA A 151 10.74 -21.17 16.14
N ASP A 152 9.55 -21.58 15.65
CA ASP A 152 9.36 -22.01 14.26
C ASP A 152 9.51 -20.84 13.28
N ALA A 153 8.92 -19.70 13.59
CA ALA A 153 9.00 -18.50 12.76
C ALA A 153 10.43 -17.92 12.71
N ALA A 154 11.13 -17.89 13.84
CA ALA A 154 12.50 -17.41 13.93
C ALA A 154 13.49 -18.30 13.14
N GLU A 155 13.31 -19.61 13.19
CA GLU A 155 14.11 -20.53 12.39
C GLU A 155 13.84 -20.35 10.89
N ALA A 156 12.59 -20.15 10.47
CA ALA A 156 12.26 -19.89 9.08
C ALA A 156 12.83 -18.56 8.58
N ASP A 157 12.82 -17.52 9.42
CA ASP A 157 13.40 -16.22 9.10
C ASP A 157 14.93 -16.31 8.90
N ARG A 158 15.60 -17.04 9.79
CA ARG A 158 17.05 -17.33 9.66
C ARG A 158 17.37 -18.06 8.34
N LEU A 159 16.61 -19.10 8.01
CA LEU A 159 16.79 -19.85 6.77
C LEU A 159 16.56 -18.98 5.52
N LEU A 160 15.56 -18.09 5.55
CA LEU A 160 15.33 -17.14 4.45
C LEU A 160 16.47 -16.14 4.31
N ALA A 161 17.04 -15.66 5.41
CA ALA A 161 18.20 -14.74 5.40
C ALA A 161 19.47 -15.42 4.83
N GLU A 162 19.64 -16.72 5.07
CA GLU A 162 20.74 -17.52 4.52
C GLU A 162 20.51 -17.98 3.07
N GLY A 163 19.51 -17.44 2.40
CA GLY A 163 19.21 -17.74 0.99
C GLY A 163 18.37 -18.97 0.78
N GLY A 164 17.69 -19.47 1.83
CA GLY A 164 16.85 -20.67 1.76
C GLY A 164 17.66 -21.96 1.57
N ALA A 165 18.93 -21.95 1.95
CA ALA A 165 19.84 -23.07 1.81
C ALA A 165 19.34 -24.28 2.65
N GLY A 166 18.81 -25.28 1.96
CA GLY A 166 18.37 -26.53 2.60
C GLY A 166 17.10 -27.08 1.98
N THR A 167 16.39 -27.87 2.70
CA THR A 167 15.34 -28.78 2.26
C THR A 167 13.93 -28.19 2.14
N ALA A 168 13.70 -26.95 2.54
CA ALA A 168 12.37 -26.34 2.52
C ALA A 168 12.18 -25.40 1.32
N GLU A 169 11.06 -25.53 0.61
CA GLU A 169 10.68 -24.59 -0.43
C GLU A 169 10.52 -23.16 0.13
N PRO A 170 11.02 -22.11 -0.57
CA PRO A 170 10.92 -20.72 -0.11
C PRO A 170 9.50 -20.31 0.29
N ALA A 171 8.48 -20.78 -0.41
CA ALA A 171 7.09 -20.51 -0.09
C ALA A 171 6.65 -21.10 1.25
N ALA A 172 7.18 -22.26 1.64
CA ALA A 172 6.91 -22.87 2.94
C ALA A 172 7.56 -22.04 4.07
N LEU A 173 8.80 -21.61 3.89
CA LEU A 173 9.48 -20.72 4.84
C LEU A 173 8.75 -19.38 4.99
N GLN A 174 8.29 -18.78 3.87
CA GLN A 174 7.52 -17.56 3.90
C GLN A 174 6.22 -17.69 4.71
N ARG A 175 5.57 -18.84 4.69
CA ARG A 175 4.38 -19.07 5.55
C ARG A 175 4.73 -19.10 7.03
N ARG A 176 5.85 -19.68 7.40
CA ARG A 176 6.28 -19.82 8.80
C ARG A 176 6.64 -18.48 9.44
N VAL A 177 7.09 -17.49 8.66
CA VAL A 177 7.40 -16.14 9.17
C VAL A 177 6.18 -15.21 9.27
N LEU A 178 5.03 -15.59 8.73
CA LEU A 178 3.80 -14.77 8.75
C LEU A 178 3.38 -14.30 10.15
N PRO A 179 3.56 -15.07 11.23
CA PRO A 179 3.21 -14.61 12.56
C PRO A 179 3.83 -13.28 12.96
N PHE A 180 5.05 -12.96 12.45
CA PHE A 180 5.70 -11.66 12.68
C PHE A 180 4.99 -10.47 12.05
N PHE A 181 4.08 -10.69 11.09
CA PHE A 181 3.35 -9.62 10.39
C PHE A 181 2.09 -9.17 11.12
N TRP A 182 1.74 -9.87 12.23
CA TRP A 182 0.52 -9.68 12.98
C TRP A 182 0.79 -9.35 14.44
N HIS A 183 -0.04 -8.50 15.01
CA HIS A 183 -0.06 -8.34 16.47
C HIS A 183 -0.59 -9.62 17.13
N THR A 184 -1.69 -10.16 16.61
CA THR A 184 -2.30 -11.40 17.12
C THR A 184 -2.31 -12.47 16.05
N TRP A 185 -1.59 -13.58 16.29
CA TRP A 185 -1.56 -14.70 15.38
C TRP A 185 -2.54 -15.77 15.81
N THR A 186 -3.54 -16.07 14.98
CA THR A 186 -4.59 -17.06 15.20
C THR A 186 -4.82 -17.89 13.94
N ALA A 187 -5.68 -18.91 14.04
CA ALA A 187 -6.11 -19.68 12.86
C ALA A 187 -6.82 -18.79 11.82
N ASP A 188 -7.56 -17.78 12.27
CA ASP A 188 -8.26 -16.86 11.37
C ASP A 188 -7.27 -15.96 10.61
N THR A 189 -6.28 -15.37 11.30
CA THR A 189 -5.24 -14.57 10.64
C THR A 189 -4.37 -15.42 9.72
N ALA A 190 -4.08 -16.65 10.08
CA ALA A 190 -3.40 -17.62 9.20
C ALA A 190 -4.21 -17.93 7.93
N ALA A 191 -5.53 -18.03 8.05
CA ALA A 191 -6.43 -18.29 6.94
C ALA A 191 -6.57 -17.08 5.97
N GLU A 192 -6.16 -15.88 6.38
CA GLU A 192 -6.12 -14.71 5.50
C GLU A 192 -4.97 -14.75 4.48
N TYR A 193 -3.98 -15.58 4.71
CA TYR A 193 -2.91 -15.78 3.74
C TYR A 193 -3.43 -16.51 2.50
N ARG A 194 -3.39 -15.82 1.38
CA ARG A 194 -3.83 -16.31 0.07
C ARG A 194 -2.66 -16.24 -0.91
N PRO A 195 -1.90 -17.33 -1.09
CA PRO A 195 -0.74 -17.34 -1.99
C PRO A 195 -1.11 -17.00 -3.44
N GLU A 196 -2.33 -17.29 -3.86
CA GLU A 196 -2.86 -16.93 -5.18
C GLU A 196 -2.94 -15.41 -5.44
N HIS A 197 -2.86 -14.60 -4.41
CA HIS A 197 -2.77 -13.15 -4.58
C HIS A 197 -1.35 -12.69 -4.94
N ALA A 198 -0.32 -13.48 -4.65
CA ALA A 198 1.06 -13.13 -4.97
C ALA A 198 1.34 -13.34 -6.46
N CYS A 199 2.20 -12.49 -7.02
CA CYS A 199 2.72 -12.72 -8.36
C CYS A 199 3.65 -13.93 -8.35
N SER A 200 3.38 -14.89 -9.22
CA SER A 200 4.17 -16.13 -9.36
C SER A 200 5.36 -16.00 -10.32
N LEU A 201 5.56 -14.84 -10.92
CA LEU A 201 6.63 -14.62 -11.89
C LEU A 201 7.97 -14.42 -11.17
N PRO A 202 8.96 -15.30 -11.35
CA PRO A 202 10.21 -15.25 -10.59
C PRO A 202 10.99 -13.93 -10.74
N TRP A 203 10.90 -13.29 -11.91
CA TRP A 203 11.58 -12.05 -12.24
C TRP A 203 10.88 -10.79 -11.71
N TYR A 204 9.63 -10.90 -11.20
CA TYR A 204 8.79 -9.73 -10.87
C TYR A 204 9.44 -8.82 -9.83
N ARG A 205 9.92 -9.42 -8.74
CA ARG A 205 10.50 -8.65 -7.63
C ARG A 205 11.70 -7.82 -8.08
N GLU A 206 12.59 -8.41 -8.86
CA GLU A 206 13.75 -7.72 -9.42
C GLU A 206 13.33 -6.58 -10.34
N ALA A 207 12.43 -6.85 -11.29
CA ALA A 207 11.93 -5.85 -12.22
C ALA A 207 11.17 -4.72 -11.51
N PHE A 208 10.44 -5.01 -10.43
CA PHE A 208 9.74 -3.98 -9.65
C PHE A 208 10.70 -2.95 -9.04
N TYR A 209 11.87 -3.39 -8.57
CA TYR A 209 12.88 -2.51 -7.98
C TYR A 209 13.90 -1.99 -8.99
N ALA A 210 13.87 -2.46 -10.23
CA ALA A 210 14.82 -2.02 -11.26
C ALA A 210 14.59 -0.56 -11.66
N GLY A 211 15.69 0.14 -11.96
CA GLY A 211 15.64 1.53 -12.45
C GLY A 211 15.07 2.54 -11.46
N SER A 212 15.03 2.18 -10.19
CA SER A 212 14.63 3.12 -9.14
C SER A 212 15.72 4.18 -8.96
N ALA A 213 15.31 5.43 -8.78
CA ALA A 213 16.20 6.49 -8.35
C ALA A 213 16.86 6.13 -7.01
N ALA A 214 18.06 6.64 -6.76
CA ALA A 214 18.66 6.52 -5.43
C ALA A 214 17.70 7.11 -4.37
N PRO A 215 17.61 6.56 -3.16
CA PRO A 215 16.73 7.07 -2.11
C PRO A 215 16.88 8.58 -1.83
N ALA A 216 18.11 9.10 -1.93
CA ALA A 216 18.37 10.54 -1.76
C ALA A 216 17.73 11.36 -2.88
N GLU A 217 17.86 10.95 -4.15
CA GLU A 217 17.26 11.63 -5.29
C GLU A 217 15.72 11.64 -5.20
N LEU A 218 15.11 10.54 -4.80
CA LEU A 218 13.66 10.49 -4.62
C LEU A 218 13.20 11.39 -3.47
N ARG A 219 13.93 11.45 -2.35
CA ARG A 219 13.65 12.39 -1.26
C ARG A 219 13.69 13.84 -1.72
N ASP A 220 14.72 14.21 -2.49
CA ASP A 220 14.86 15.57 -3.02
C ASP A 220 13.73 15.94 -4.00
N ARG A 221 13.30 14.97 -4.80
CA ARG A 221 12.13 15.14 -5.68
C ARG A 221 10.86 15.34 -4.87
N LEU A 222 10.60 14.49 -3.89
CA LEU A 222 9.45 14.59 -3.00
C LEU A 222 9.45 15.93 -2.25
N ALA A 223 10.60 16.35 -1.71
CA ALA A 223 10.70 17.63 -1.02
C ALA A 223 10.38 18.83 -1.92
N ARG A 224 10.81 18.81 -3.17
CA ARG A 224 10.53 19.89 -4.13
C ARG A 224 9.06 19.95 -4.55
N PHE A 225 8.45 18.79 -4.81
CA PHE A 225 7.09 18.72 -5.34
C PHE A 225 6.02 18.72 -4.25
N THR A 226 6.31 18.15 -3.09
CA THR A 226 5.38 18.16 -1.96
C THR A 226 5.42 19.43 -1.13
N ALA A 227 6.40 20.32 -1.35
CA ALA A 227 6.33 21.67 -0.82
C ALA A 227 5.05 22.42 -1.25
N ALA A 228 4.46 22.04 -2.40
CA ALA A 228 3.16 22.53 -2.87
C ALA A 228 1.96 21.89 -2.18
N ALA A 229 2.17 20.88 -1.29
CA ALA A 229 1.21 20.60 -0.25
C ALA A 229 0.16 19.51 -0.42
N THR A 230 0.42 18.39 -1.07
CA THR A 230 -0.48 17.24 -0.91
C THR A 230 -0.42 16.74 0.53
N PRO A 231 -1.54 16.74 1.28
CA PRO A 231 -1.58 16.16 2.61
C PRO A 231 -1.35 14.65 2.53
N VAL A 232 -0.56 14.09 3.45
CA VAL A 232 -0.23 12.67 3.52
C VAL A 232 -0.52 12.14 4.92
N LEU A 233 -1.28 11.05 5.01
CA LEU A 233 -1.42 10.27 6.23
C LEU A 233 -0.53 9.03 6.10
N VAL A 234 0.41 8.87 7.01
CA VAL A 234 1.24 7.67 7.12
C VAL A 234 0.73 6.83 8.28
N LEU A 235 0.45 5.57 8.03
CA LEU A 235 -0.03 4.62 9.04
C LEU A 235 0.98 3.49 9.21
N ALA A 236 1.26 3.11 10.46
CA ALA A 236 2.12 1.98 10.79
C ALA A 236 1.49 1.15 11.91
N GLY A 237 1.72 -0.15 11.91
CA GLY A 237 1.39 -1.03 13.04
C GLY A 237 2.58 -1.15 13.98
N ALA A 238 2.34 -1.04 15.29
CA ALA A 238 3.39 -1.12 16.31
C ALA A 238 4.07 -2.50 16.36
N PHE A 239 3.40 -3.54 15.86
CA PHE A 239 3.86 -4.93 15.84
C PHE A 239 4.20 -5.42 14.42
N ASP A 240 4.44 -4.51 13.48
CA ASP A 240 4.85 -4.88 12.12
C ASP A 240 6.29 -5.40 12.10
N GLY A 241 6.48 -6.68 12.38
CA GLY A 241 7.79 -7.34 12.33
C GLY A 241 8.30 -7.62 10.91
N MET A 242 7.58 -7.17 9.87
CA MET A 242 8.01 -7.23 8.48
C MET A 242 8.75 -5.96 8.04
N ILE A 243 8.23 -4.80 8.41
CA ILE A 243 8.73 -3.48 7.97
C ILE A 243 9.24 -2.65 9.15
N GLY A 244 8.63 -2.77 10.32
CA GLY A 244 8.86 -1.89 11.46
C GLY A 244 8.13 -0.56 11.33
N THR A 245 8.35 0.33 12.30
CA THR A 245 7.76 1.68 12.34
C THR A 245 8.74 2.75 11.85
N ASN A 246 10.05 2.51 11.91
CA ASN A 246 11.07 3.48 11.53
C ASN A 246 11.02 3.86 10.04
N PRO A 247 10.76 2.94 9.09
CA PRO A 247 10.54 3.31 7.70
C PRO A 247 9.34 4.26 7.53
N ALA A 248 8.24 4.04 8.25
CA ALA A 248 7.08 4.93 8.22
C ALA A 248 7.41 6.34 8.75
N ARG A 249 8.21 6.45 9.83
CA ARG A 249 8.70 7.73 10.35
C ARG A 249 9.56 8.46 9.33
N ALA A 250 10.48 7.73 8.68
CA ALA A 250 11.35 8.29 7.65
C ALA A 250 10.55 8.76 6.42
N VAL A 251 9.54 7.99 5.98
CA VAL A 251 8.63 8.39 4.90
C VAL A 251 7.84 9.64 5.30
N ALA A 252 7.28 9.70 6.51
CA ALA A 252 6.56 10.87 6.99
C ALA A 252 7.46 12.13 6.98
N ALA A 253 8.73 11.99 7.37
CA ALA A 253 9.69 13.10 7.36
C ALA A 253 10.01 13.63 5.93
N CYS A 254 9.76 12.84 4.88
CA CYS A 254 9.91 13.28 3.50
C CYS A 254 8.72 14.13 2.99
N HIS A 255 7.60 14.15 3.70
CA HIS A 255 6.39 14.85 3.29
C HIS A 255 6.07 16.00 4.25
N PRO A 256 6.22 17.28 3.84
CA PRO A 256 6.06 18.45 4.73
C PRO A 256 4.71 18.57 5.42
N ARG A 257 3.66 17.95 4.87
CA ARG A 257 2.30 17.93 5.42
C ARG A 257 1.87 16.51 5.81
N ALA A 258 2.82 15.69 6.25
CA ALA A 258 2.49 14.37 6.73
C ALA A 258 1.97 14.39 8.17
N ARG A 259 0.98 13.54 8.44
CA ARG A 259 0.58 13.09 9.77
C ARG A 259 0.96 11.61 9.87
N LEU A 260 1.68 11.23 10.89
CA LEU A 260 2.02 9.83 11.20
C LEU A 260 1.16 9.35 12.36
N GLU A 261 0.52 8.20 12.18
CA GLU A 261 -0.21 7.48 13.23
C GLU A 261 0.32 6.05 13.34
N VAL A 262 0.55 5.61 14.56
CA VAL A 262 0.95 4.24 14.87
C VAL A 262 -0.19 3.55 15.59
N LEU A 263 -0.70 2.45 15.02
CA LEU A 263 -1.76 1.65 15.59
C LEU A 263 -1.15 0.66 16.59
N ALA A 264 -1.56 0.76 17.84
CA ALA A 264 -0.86 0.14 18.96
C ALA A 264 -1.04 -1.38 19.06
N ARG A 265 -2.06 -1.94 18.42
CA ARG A 265 -2.39 -3.38 18.45
C ARG A 265 -2.48 -3.96 17.05
N SER A 266 -1.63 -3.46 16.14
CA SER A 266 -1.62 -3.89 14.75
C SER A 266 -0.21 -4.21 14.29
N GLY A 267 -0.11 -5.21 13.41
CA GLY A 267 1.04 -5.49 12.57
C GLY A 267 0.89 -4.87 11.19
N HIS A 268 1.25 -5.63 10.15
CA HIS A 268 1.33 -5.16 8.76
C HIS A 268 -0.04 -4.85 8.12
N ARG A 269 -1.13 -5.47 8.61
CA ARG A 269 -2.50 -5.32 8.06
C ARG A 269 -3.43 -4.67 9.08
N MET A 270 -3.21 -3.39 9.34
CA MET A 270 -3.90 -2.62 10.37
C MET A 270 -5.42 -2.64 10.25
N TRP A 271 -5.96 -2.68 9.03
CA TRP A 271 -7.41 -2.76 8.78
C TRP A 271 -8.04 -4.09 9.21
N ALA A 272 -7.24 -5.14 9.33
CA ALA A 272 -7.71 -6.45 9.80
C ALA A 272 -7.70 -6.54 11.34
N GLU A 273 -6.76 -5.85 12.00
CA GLU A 273 -6.56 -5.97 13.46
C GLU A 273 -7.21 -4.83 14.26
N GLU A 274 -7.20 -3.61 13.73
CA GLU A 274 -7.86 -2.43 14.33
C GLU A 274 -8.77 -1.73 13.29
N PRO A 275 -9.81 -2.44 12.75
CA PRO A 275 -10.60 -1.93 11.63
C PRO A 275 -11.28 -0.59 11.91
N GLU A 276 -11.87 -0.41 13.08
CA GLU A 276 -12.57 0.83 13.45
C GLU A 276 -11.60 2.01 13.56
N ARG A 277 -10.42 1.78 14.16
CA ARG A 277 -9.38 2.79 14.29
C ARG A 277 -8.80 3.15 12.93
N PHE A 278 -8.50 2.15 12.10
CA PHE A 278 -8.00 2.36 10.74
C PHE A 278 -8.99 3.16 9.89
N VAL A 279 -10.25 2.72 9.83
CA VAL A 279 -11.30 3.40 9.07
C VAL A 279 -11.53 4.81 9.59
N GLY A 280 -11.57 4.99 10.90
CA GLY A 280 -11.74 6.31 11.53
C GLY A 280 -10.65 7.30 11.12
N LEU A 281 -9.38 6.90 11.19
CA LEU A 281 -8.23 7.73 10.81
C LEU A 281 -8.25 8.10 9.32
N VAL A 282 -8.53 7.11 8.46
CA VAL A 282 -8.59 7.33 7.01
C VAL A 282 -9.74 8.28 6.65
N GLU A 283 -10.94 8.06 7.18
CA GLU A 283 -12.09 8.91 6.89
C GLU A 283 -11.94 10.33 7.43
N GLU A 284 -11.49 10.49 8.67
CA GLU A 284 -11.17 11.81 9.25
C GLU A 284 -10.20 12.58 8.35
N PHE A 285 -9.14 11.89 7.90
CA PHE A 285 -8.12 12.50 7.06
C PHE A 285 -8.65 12.84 5.65
N LEU A 286 -9.42 11.95 5.03
CA LEU A 286 -9.96 12.18 3.68
C LEU A 286 -11.09 13.22 3.65
N ALA A 287 -11.84 13.39 4.73
CA ALA A 287 -12.91 14.39 4.87
C ALA A 287 -12.40 15.79 5.26
N ALA A 288 -11.19 15.90 5.85
CA ALA A 288 -10.67 17.17 6.34
C ALA A 288 -10.46 18.18 5.20
N GLY A 289 -11.31 19.20 5.12
CA GLY A 289 -11.24 20.28 4.10
C GLY A 289 -12.30 20.19 2.99
N GLU A 290 -13.24 19.27 3.06
CA GLU A 290 -14.53 19.42 2.41
C GLU A 290 -15.32 20.47 3.23
N ALA A 291 -15.35 21.72 2.76
CA ALA A 291 -16.34 22.66 3.27
C ALA A 291 -17.73 22.03 3.03
N PRO A 292 -18.66 22.07 4.01
CA PRO A 292 -19.98 21.57 3.78
C PRO A 292 -20.55 22.30 2.54
N VAL A 293 -20.98 21.53 1.55
CA VAL A 293 -21.78 22.07 0.44
C VAL A 293 -23.09 22.52 1.11
N THR A 294 -23.12 23.79 1.51
CA THR A 294 -24.38 24.44 1.90
C THR A 294 -25.23 24.47 0.64
N GLY A 295 -26.16 23.51 0.56
CA GLY A 295 -27.19 23.48 -0.47
C GLY A 295 -27.94 24.81 -0.42
N GLY A 296 -27.56 25.74 -1.28
CA GLY A 296 -28.36 26.90 -1.59
C GLY A 296 -29.64 26.41 -2.27
N LEU A 297 -30.69 26.29 -1.51
CA LEU A 297 -32.06 26.27 -2.04
C LEU A 297 -32.21 27.55 -2.85
N LEU A 298 -32.17 27.43 -4.16
CA LEU A 298 -32.67 28.45 -5.06
C LEU A 298 -34.15 28.59 -4.82
N SER A 299 -34.54 29.61 -4.06
CA SER A 299 -35.92 30.06 -3.98
C SER A 299 -36.33 30.52 -5.37
N PRO A 300 -37.50 30.10 -5.88
CA PRO A 300 -38.03 30.64 -7.12
C PRO A 300 -38.43 32.11 -6.89
N SER A 301 -37.86 33.04 -7.67
CA SER A 301 -38.36 34.39 -7.76
C SER A 301 -39.76 34.39 -8.36
N PRO A 302 -40.72 35.13 -7.78
CA PRO A 302 -42.01 35.35 -8.40
C PRO A 302 -41.88 36.50 -9.41
N ARG A 303 -42.38 36.21 -10.64
CA ARG A 303 -42.81 37.09 -11.75
C ARG A 303 -41.82 38.15 -12.28
#